data_b5a9eb0c29ab88287fd896c078d54f2f
#
_entry.id   b5a9eb0c29ab88287fd896c078d54f2f
#
_cell.length_a   1.000
_cell.length_b   1.000
_cell.length_c   1.000
_cell.angle_alpha   90.00
_cell.angle_beta   90.00
_cell.angle_gamma   90.00
#
_symmetry.space_group_name_H-M   'P 1'
#
loop_
_entity.id
_entity.type
_entity.pdbx_description
1 polymer ?
#
loop_
_entity_poly.entity_id
_entity_poly.type
_entity_poly.pdbx_seq_one_letter_code
_entity_poly.pdbx_strand_id
1 'polypeptide(L)'
;MKCEIGCKVPKGWGEELVIVNNELYCGKILIFKEGCKFSMHFHMIKDETWYVEEGKFIYRYIDTAVGNIIEKELKPGDIVRQRPGQPHQMKALTDGRIFEVSTEHKDSDSYRVIPGDSQK
;
A
#
# COMPACT_ATOMS: atom_id res chain seq x y z
N MET A 1 11.22 -15.93 2.74
CA MET A 1 12.56 -15.32 2.93
C MET A 1 12.39 -13.83 3.21
N LYS A 2 13.05 -13.35 4.23
CA LYS A 2 12.97 -11.94 4.63
C LYS A 2 13.98 -11.12 3.83
N CYS A 3 13.51 -10.08 3.15
CA CYS A 3 14.39 -9.17 2.43
C CYS A 3 14.53 -7.86 3.19
N GLU A 4 15.76 -7.39 3.38
CA GLU A 4 16.04 -6.16 4.10
C GLU A 4 16.42 -4.98 3.20
N ILE A 5 17.07 -5.23 2.06
CA ILE A 5 17.57 -4.17 1.17
C ILE A 5 17.50 -4.61 -0.28
N GLY A 6 16.92 -3.75 -1.13
CA GLY A 6 17.02 -3.85 -2.58
C GLY A 6 16.31 -5.01 -3.25
N CYS A 7 15.27 -5.56 -2.62
CA CYS A 7 14.57 -6.73 -3.16
C CYS A 7 13.32 -6.34 -3.94
N LYS A 8 13.12 -7.00 -5.07
CA LYS A 8 11.90 -6.90 -5.85
C LYS A 8 10.98 -8.06 -5.51
N VAL A 9 9.74 -7.75 -5.14
CA VAL A 9 8.73 -8.74 -4.78
C VAL A 9 7.58 -8.65 -5.78
N PRO A 10 7.39 -9.68 -6.64
CA PRO A 10 6.27 -9.68 -7.58
C PRO A 10 4.92 -9.73 -6.85
N LYS A 11 3.95 -8.99 -7.36
CA LYS A 11 2.58 -8.94 -6.85
C LYS A 11 1.60 -9.07 -8.00
N GLY A 12 0.37 -9.51 -7.72
CA GLY A 12 -0.68 -9.56 -8.73
C GLY A 12 -1.04 -8.20 -9.34
N TRP A 13 -0.74 -7.10 -8.63
CA TRP A 13 -1.01 -5.74 -9.07
C TRP A 13 0.23 -5.02 -9.64
N GLY A 14 1.39 -5.67 -9.64
CA GLY A 14 2.65 -5.08 -10.10
C GLY A 14 3.83 -5.65 -9.33
N GLU A 15 4.61 -4.80 -8.68
CA GLU A 15 5.71 -5.25 -7.82
C GLU A 15 6.03 -4.25 -6.72
N GLU A 16 6.69 -4.74 -5.68
CA GLU A 16 7.28 -3.89 -4.63
C GLU A 16 8.79 -3.92 -4.78
N LEU A 17 9.41 -2.74 -4.80
CA LEU A 17 10.84 -2.62 -4.59
C LEU A 17 11.03 -2.27 -3.12
N VAL A 18 11.55 -3.20 -2.34
CA VAL A 18 11.88 -2.96 -0.94
C VAL A 18 13.23 -2.24 -0.91
N ILE A 19 13.22 -0.93 -0.68
CA ILE A 19 14.44 -0.15 -0.56
C ILE A 19 15.17 -0.56 0.71
N VAL A 20 14.44 -0.60 1.82
CA VAL A 20 14.94 -1.00 3.13
C VAL A 20 13.77 -1.43 4.01
N ASN A 21 13.99 -2.43 4.85
CA ASN A 21 13.03 -2.82 5.89
C ASN A 21 13.81 -3.39 7.07
N ASN A 22 13.76 -2.70 8.20
CA ASN A 22 14.42 -3.13 9.43
C ASN A 22 13.54 -2.79 10.64
N GLU A 23 14.05 -3.02 11.84
CA GLU A 23 13.31 -2.82 13.09
C GLU A 23 12.98 -1.36 13.38
N LEU A 24 13.59 -0.40 12.68
CA LEU A 24 13.38 1.03 12.90
C LEU A 24 12.50 1.68 11.84
N TYR A 25 12.64 1.28 10.56
CA TYR A 25 11.90 1.90 9.47
C TYR A 25 11.84 1.01 8.24
N CYS A 26 10.94 1.39 7.33
CA CYS A 26 10.77 0.73 6.05
C CYS A 26 10.57 1.77 4.95
N GLY A 27 11.18 1.53 3.79
CA GLY A 27 10.95 2.31 2.58
C GLY A 27 10.73 1.37 1.41
N LYS A 28 9.66 1.62 0.64
CA LYS A 28 9.31 0.82 -0.53
C LYS A 28 8.90 1.70 -1.69
N ILE A 29 9.08 1.20 -2.90
CA ILE A 29 8.41 1.74 -4.08
C ILE A 29 7.38 0.69 -4.51
N LEU A 30 6.11 1.10 -4.58
CA LEU A 30 5.02 0.27 -5.05
C LEU A 30 4.79 0.60 -6.52
N ILE A 31 5.03 -0.36 -7.40
CA ILE A 31 4.93 -0.18 -8.85
C ILE A 31 3.67 -0.89 -9.31
N PHE A 32 2.71 -0.11 -9.83
CA PHE A 32 1.39 -0.61 -10.19
C PHE A 32 1.21 -0.71 -11.69
N LYS A 33 0.47 -1.73 -12.11
CA LYS A 33 -0.06 -1.85 -13.47
C LYS A 33 -1.47 -1.26 -13.54
N GLU A 34 -1.77 -0.58 -14.63
CA GLU A 34 -3.09 -0.01 -14.89
C GLU A 34 -4.21 -1.03 -14.61
N GLY A 35 -5.24 -0.58 -13.90
CA GLY A 35 -6.42 -1.38 -13.58
C GLY A 35 -6.25 -2.34 -12.40
N CYS A 36 -5.05 -2.47 -11.84
CA CYS A 36 -4.78 -3.42 -10.77
C CYS A 36 -4.85 -2.77 -9.39
N LYS A 37 -5.13 -3.60 -8.39
CA LYS A 37 -5.29 -3.17 -7.00
C LYS A 37 -4.75 -4.21 -6.04
N PHE A 38 -4.24 -3.76 -4.89
CA PHE A 38 -3.99 -4.69 -3.78
C PHE A 38 -5.25 -4.86 -2.92
N SER A 39 -5.19 -5.76 -1.95
CA SER A 39 -6.34 -6.03 -1.08
C SER A 39 -6.70 -4.83 -0.20
N MET A 40 -7.98 -4.73 0.18
CA MET A 40 -8.37 -3.88 1.31
C MET A 40 -7.85 -4.59 2.57
N HIS A 41 -6.89 -3.98 3.25
CA HIS A 41 -6.26 -4.57 4.43
C HIS A 41 -5.84 -3.50 5.42
N PHE A 42 -5.47 -3.94 6.63
CA PHE A 42 -4.95 -3.04 7.65
C PHE A 42 -3.79 -3.70 8.39
N HIS A 43 -3.00 -2.86 9.04
CA HIS A 43 -1.92 -3.28 9.93
C HIS A 43 -2.25 -2.77 11.34
N MET A 44 -1.95 -3.58 12.35
CA MET A 44 -2.22 -3.17 13.73
C MET A 44 -1.07 -2.36 14.32
N ILE A 45 0.16 -2.58 13.84
CA ILE A 45 1.38 -1.96 14.37
C ILE A 45 1.96 -0.96 13.39
N LYS A 46 2.04 -1.34 12.11
CA LYS A 46 2.67 -0.52 11.07
C LYS A 46 1.93 0.78 10.84
N ASP A 47 2.68 1.87 10.84
CA ASP A 47 2.22 3.22 10.48
C ASP A 47 2.94 3.59 9.18
N GLU A 48 2.20 3.94 8.14
CA GLU A 48 2.78 4.19 6.82
C GLU A 48 2.23 5.45 6.18
N THR A 49 3.08 6.09 5.38
CA THR A 49 2.71 7.27 4.59
C THR A 49 3.15 7.02 3.16
N TRP A 50 2.26 7.33 2.21
CA TRP A 50 2.48 7.16 0.78
C TRP A 50 2.57 8.49 0.08
N TYR A 51 3.52 8.60 -0.84
CA TYR A 51 3.68 9.72 -1.75
C TYR A 51 3.46 9.22 -3.18
N VAL A 52 2.50 9.81 -3.90
CA VAL A 52 2.25 9.46 -5.30
C VAL A 52 3.30 10.15 -6.15
N GLU A 53 4.20 9.37 -6.75
CA GLU A 53 5.25 9.90 -7.62
C GLU A 53 4.75 10.00 -9.07
N GLU A 54 4.05 8.96 -9.55
CA GLU A 54 3.63 8.84 -10.94
C GLU A 54 2.30 8.12 -11.03
N GLY A 55 1.45 8.56 -11.97
CA GLY A 55 0.18 7.91 -12.25
C GLY A 55 -0.98 8.45 -11.42
N LYS A 56 -2.18 7.93 -11.74
CA LYS A 56 -3.42 8.27 -11.05
C LYS A 56 -3.99 7.05 -10.38
N PHE A 57 -4.55 7.25 -9.18
CA PHE A 57 -5.04 6.17 -8.34
C PHE A 57 -6.39 6.51 -7.73
N ILE A 58 -7.16 5.47 -7.39
CA ILE A 58 -8.28 5.57 -6.46
C ILE A 58 -7.80 5.01 -5.13
N TYR A 59 -7.79 5.87 -4.12
CA TYR A 59 -7.49 5.50 -2.73
C TYR A 59 -8.81 5.23 -2.02
N ARG A 60 -8.94 4.03 -1.45
CA ARG A 60 -10.12 3.59 -0.73
C ARG A 60 -9.75 3.28 0.70
N TYR A 61 -10.55 3.75 1.63
CA TYR A 61 -10.37 3.41 3.03
C TYR A 61 -11.73 3.25 3.71
N ILE A 62 -11.75 2.50 4.80
CA ILE A 62 -12.98 2.28 5.57
C ILE A 62 -12.99 3.27 6.73
N ASP A 63 -14.03 4.09 6.80
CA ASP A 63 -14.32 4.90 7.99
C ASP A 63 -14.84 3.92 9.06
N THR A 64 -13.98 3.57 10.01
CA THR A 64 -14.29 2.55 11.01
C THR A 64 -15.33 2.98 12.02
N ALA A 65 -15.62 4.27 12.14
CA ALA A 65 -16.67 4.76 13.03
C ALA A 65 -18.07 4.40 12.53
N VAL A 66 -18.26 4.34 11.20
CA VAL A 66 -19.57 4.08 10.57
C VAL A 66 -19.56 2.92 9.59
N GLY A 67 -18.39 2.35 9.26
CA GLY A 67 -18.26 1.21 8.37
C GLY A 67 -18.36 1.51 6.89
N ASN A 68 -18.37 2.78 6.50
CA ASN A 68 -18.46 3.18 5.09
C ASN A 68 -17.10 3.15 4.40
N ILE A 69 -17.11 2.74 3.11
CA ILE A 69 -15.93 2.86 2.24
C ILE A 69 -15.93 4.27 1.64
N ILE A 70 -14.81 4.97 1.81
CA ILE A 70 -14.60 6.31 1.26
C ILE A 70 -13.57 6.20 0.15
N GLU A 71 -13.81 6.88 -0.98
CA GLU A 71 -12.90 6.89 -2.13
C GLU A 71 -12.40 8.29 -2.40
N LYS A 72 -11.10 8.39 -2.73
CA LYS A 72 -10.47 9.64 -3.16
C LYS A 72 -9.60 9.36 -4.36
N GLU A 73 -9.64 10.24 -5.36
CA GLU A 73 -8.71 10.18 -6.47
C GLU A 73 -7.40 10.86 -6.06
N LEU A 74 -6.28 10.19 -6.34
CA LEU A 74 -4.95 10.71 -6.07
C LEU A 74 -4.18 10.90 -7.38
N LYS A 75 -3.36 11.94 -7.41
CA LYS A 75 -2.50 12.32 -8.54
C LYS A 75 -1.07 12.55 -8.03
N PRO A 76 -0.08 12.68 -8.92
CA PRO A 76 1.30 12.94 -8.52
C PRO A 76 1.40 14.13 -7.56
N GLY A 77 2.16 13.94 -6.49
CA GLY A 77 2.35 14.92 -5.42
C GLY A 77 1.42 14.75 -4.22
N ASP A 78 0.36 13.93 -4.34
CA ASP A 78 -0.55 13.69 -3.23
C ASP A 78 0.11 12.77 -2.19
N ILE A 79 -0.20 13.03 -0.92
CA ILE A 79 0.34 12.30 0.23
C ILE A 79 -0.83 11.83 1.10
N VAL A 80 -0.79 10.54 1.48
CA VAL A 80 -1.79 9.97 2.40
C VAL A 80 -1.10 9.11 3.45
N ARG A 81 -1.60 9.18 4.67
CA ARG A 81 -1.11 8.37 5.79
C ARG A 81 -2.12 7.30 6.15
N GLN A 82 -1.65 6.07 6.34
CA GLN A 82 -2.41 4.95 6.88
C GLN A 82 -1.96 4.72 8.32
N ARG A 83 -2.81 5.08 9.27
CA ARG A 83 -2.54 4.83 10.69
C ARG A 83 -2.76 3.36 11.03
N PRO A 84 -2.13 2.85 12.10
CA PRO A 84 -2.45 1.51 12.59
C PRO A 84 -3.95 1.31 12.75
N GLY A 85 -4.46 0.16 12.32
CA GLY A 85 -5.89 -0.18 12.38
C GLY A 85 -6.75 0.41 11.26
N GLN A 86 -6.20 1.21 10.37
CA GLN A 86 -6.96 1.83 9.27
C GLN A 86 -6.99 0.91 8.05
N PRO A 87 -8.15 0.31 7.68
CA PRO A 87 -8.26 -0.45 6.44
C PRO A 87 -8.12 0.45 5.22
N HIS A 88 -7.32 0.03 4.25
CA HIS A 88 -7.01 0.81 3.06
C HIS A 88 -6.75 -0.06 1.84
N GLN A 89 -6.98 0.50 0.66
CA GLN A 89 -6.78 -0.14 -0.63
C GLN A 89 -6.41 0.92 -1.66
N MET A 90 -5.56 0.56 -2.61
CA MET A 90 -5.21 1.42 -3.73
C MET A 90 -5.47 0.70 -5.03
N LYS A 91 -6.14 1.36 -5.97
CA LYS A 91 -6.34 0.89 -7.33
C LYS A 91 -5.68 1.85 -8.30
N ALA A 92 -4.87 1.32 -9.20
CA ALA A 92 -4.21 2.12 -10.22
C ALA A 92 -5.18 2.39 -11.39
N LEU A 93 -5.40 3.65 -11.70
CA LEU A 93 -6.14 4.06 -12.90
C LEU A 93 -5.24 4.07 -14.13
N THR A 94 -3.96 4.28 -13.93
CA THR A 94 -2.89 4.21 -14.93
C THR A 94 -1.73 3.41 -14.33
N ASP A 95 -0.74 3.03 -15.14
CA ASP A 95 0.53 2.60 -14.59
C ASP A 95 1.06 3.71 -13.68
N GLY A 96 1.69 3.35 -12.58
CA GLY A 96 2.16 4.37 -11.66
C GLY A 96 3.07 3.84 -10.57
N ARG A 97 3.59 4.76 -9.77
CA ARG A 97 4.50 4.47 -8.67
C ARG A 97 4.16 5.28 -7.44
N ILE A 98 4.24 4.61 -6.29
CA ILE A 98 4.00 5.21 -4.98
C ILE A 98 5.20 4.91 -4.10
N PHE A 99 5.73 5.94 -3.43
CA PHE A 99 6.72 5.78 -2.37
C PHE A 99 6.02 5.53 -1.05
N GLU A 100 6.45 4.49 -0.36
CA GLU A 100 6.02 4.20 1.00
C GLU A 100 7.18 4.47 1.95
N VAL A 101 6.93 5.28 2.97
CA VAL A 101 7.79 5.40 4.14
C VAL A 101 6.98 4.94 5.34
N SER A 102 7.55 4.06 6.15
CA SER A 102 6.76 3.44 7.22
C SER A 102 7.66 2.94 8.36
N THR A 103 7.02 2.48 9.42
CA THR A 103 7.67 1.64 10.42
C THR A 103 7.93 0.26 9.83
N GLU A 104 8.58 -0.61 10.57
CA GLU A 104 8.92 -1.96 10.10
C GLU A 104 7.72 -2.67 9.50
N HIS A 105 7.90 -3.28 8.32
CA HIS A 105 6.90 -4.13 7.70
C HIS A 105 7.10 -5.58 8.14
N LYS A 106 6.03 -6.21 8.64
CA LYS A 106 5.97 -7.64 8.94
C LYS A 106 4.75 -8.24 8.26
N ASP A 107 4.93 -9.32 7.52
CA ASP A 107 3.82 -9.99 6.85
C ASP A 107 2.78 -10.50 7.86
N SER A 108 3.20 -10.85 9.07
CA SER A 108 2.31 -11.27 10.15
C SER A 108 1.42 -10.14 10.68
N ASP A 109 1.75 -8.87 10.39
CA ASP A 109 0.98 -7.69 10.79
C ASP A 109 0.12 -7.19 9.63
N SER A 110 -0.54 -8.09 8.93
CA SER A 110 -1.39 -7.73 7.79
C SER A 110 -2.69 -8.54 7.87
N TYR A 111 -3.82 -7.83 7.88
CA TYR A 111 -5.15 -8.41 8.04
C TYR A 111 -6.02 -8.01 6.86
N ARG A 112 -6.41 -9.00 6.05
CA ARG A 112 -7.17 -8.76 4.82
C ARG A 112 -8.65 -8.70 5.07
N VAL A 113 -9.31 -7.66 4.51
CA VAL A 113 -10.75 -7.45 4.58
C VAL A 113 -11.41 -7.85 3.26
N ILE A 114 -10.87 -7.39 2.13
CA ILE A 114 -11.38 -7.68 0.79
C ILE A 114 -10.20 -8.10 -0.09
N PRO A 115 -10.29 -9.23 -0.82
CA PRO A 115 -9.22 -9.67 -1.71
C PRO A 115 -8.89 -8.64 -2.80
N GLY A 116 -7.62 -8.62 -3.23
CA GLY A 116 -7.13 -7.86 -4.37
C GLY A 116 -6.55 -8.77 -5.45
N ASP A 117 -5.75 -8.21 -6.35
CA ASP A 117 -5.24 -8.96 -7.50
C ASP A 117 -4.18 -10.01 -7.15
N SER A 118 -3.53 -9.88 -5.99
CA SER A 118 -2.60 -10.91 -5.50
C SER A 118 -3.32 -12.15 -4.97
N GLN A 119 -4.64 -12.11 -4.76
CA GLN A 119 -5.44 -13.22 -4.23
C GLN A 119 -6.26 -13.92 -5.31
N LYS A 120 -6.06 -13.57 -6.54
CA LYS A 120 -6.73 -14.25 -7.66
C LYS A 120 -6.11 -15.61 -7.95
#